data_568be29887ffea5a5bf3d23cf6ee0b42
#
_entry.id   568be29887ffea5a5bf3d23cf6ee0b42
#
_cell.length_a   1.000
_cell.length_b   1.000
_cell.length_c   1.000
_cell.angle_alpha   90.00
_cell.angle_beta   90.00
_cell.angle_gamma   90.00
#
_symmetry.space_group_name_H-M   'P 1'
#
loop_
_entity.id
_entity.type
_entity.pdbx_description
1 polymer ?
#
loop_
_entity_poly.entity_id
_entity_poly.type
_entity_poly.pdbx_seq_one_letter_code
_entity_poly.pdbx_strand_id
1 'polypeptide(L)'
;MAAQNTNDQPQTPPFDPRIEAKLGVPIKNIIAVASGKGGVGKSTVSVNLAVSLARTGAQVGLLDADIYGPNIPIMMGVDEMPPVEEGKLIPAEAHGVRFMSMGFLLPPEQALIWRGPMLHKAIQQLFSDVRWGELDYLVVDLPPGTGDAQLSLAQIAPLTGGLIVTMPQMVSVADARRGAAAFEQLEVPILGVVENMSGEIFGSGGGETAASELGATLLGTVGLDADVSASGDLGVPIVAARPESDAARTFFALAHKVVAQLRAVSGGNQPQLRIV
;
A
#
# COMPACT_ATOMS: atom_id res chain seq x y z
N MET A 1 19.11 -34.98 -21.10
CA MET A 1 18.00 -34.01 -21.11
C MET A 1 17.32 -34.08 -19.75
N ALA A 2 17.70 -33.18 -18.84
CA ALA A 2 17.11 -33.08 -17.50
C ALA A 2 16.03 -31.99 -17.57
N ALA A 3 14.79 -32.35 -17.31
CA ALA A 3 13.68 -31.42 -17.23
C ALA A 3 13.89 -30.49 -16.02
N GLN A 4 14.06 -29.19 -16.27
CA GLN A 4 14.02 -28.16 -15.25
C GLN A 4 12.57 -28.02 -14.79
N ASN A 5 12.30 -28.48 -13.58
CA ASN A 5 11.04 -28.25 -12.89
C ASN A 5 11.07 -26.79 -12.39
N THR A 6 10.52 -25.86 -13.18
CA THR A 6 10.25 -24.50 -12.75
C THR A 6 8.93 -24.47 -11.98
N ASN A 7 8.99 -24.80 -10.70
CA ASN A 7 7.89 -24.57 -9.77
C ASN A 7 8.01 -23.13 -9.24
N ASP A 8 7.79 -22.15 -10.11
CA ASP A 8 7.91 -20.71 -9.82
C ASP A 8 6.53 -20.14 -9.43
N GLN A 9 5.88 -20.78 -8.47
CA GLN A 9 4.76 -20.14 -7.78
C GLN A 9 5.34 -19.22 -6.70
N PRO A 10 4.93 -17.93 -6.66
CA PRO A 10 5.37 -17.03 -5.61
C PRO A 10 4.94 -17.58 -4.24
N GLN A 11 5.91 -18.09 -3.50
CA GLN A 11 5.64 -18.57 -2.14
C GLN A 11 5.22 -17.38 -1.28
N THR A 12 4.06 -17.52 -0.62
CA THR A 12 3.57 -16.51 0.32
C THR A 12 4.62 -16.24 1.40
N PRO A 13 4.87 -14.96 1.78
CA PRO A 13 5.77 -14.65 2.89
C PRO A 13 5.31 -15.30 4.19
N PRO A 14 6.22 -15.52 5.15
CA PRO A 14 5.84 -16.03 6.46
C PRO A 14 4.86 -15.08 7.15
N PHE A 15 3.96 -15.65 7.93
CA PHE A 15 2.99 -14.95 8.74
C PHE A 15 3.69 -14.07 9.79
N ASP A 16 3.29 -12.79 9.91
CA ASP A 16 3.75 -11.91 10.98
C ASP A 16 2.87 -12.10 12.24
N PRO A 17 3.35 -12.79 13.27
CA PRO A 17 2.54 -13.12 14.45
C PRO A 17 2.12 -11.88 15.26
N ARG A 18 2.77 -10.73 15.05
CA ARG A 18 2.42 -9.48 15.72
C ARG A 18 1.06 -8.97 15.29
N ILE A 19 0.66 -9.25 14.05
CA ILE A 19 -0.62 -8.78 13.47
C ILE A 19 -1.77 -9.47 14.19
N GLU A 20 -1.77 -10.80 14.24
CA GLU A 20 -2.83 -11.55 14.93
C GLU A 20 -2.88 -11.24 16.42
N ALA A 21 -1.72 -11.18 17.08
CA ALA A 21 -1.63 -10.87 18.50
C ALA A 21 -2.21 -9.48 18.86
N LYS A 22 -2.06 -8.49 17.97
CA LYS A 22 -2.48 -7.11 18.23
C LYS A 22 -3.87 -6.77 17.70
N LEU A 23 -4.23 -7.29 16.54
CA LEU A 23 -5.47 -6.95 15.84
C LEU A 23 -6.53 -8.05 15.91
N GLY A 24 -6.14 -9.30 16.19
CA GLY A 24 -7.06 -10.45 16.19
C GLY A 24 -7.66 -10.76 14.81
N VAL A 25 -6.98 -10.35 13.73
CA VAL A 25 -7.40 -10.56 12.34
C VAL A 25 -6.41 -11.45 11.59
N PRO A 26 -6.88 -12.35 10.71
CA PRO A 26 -6.02 -13.29 9.99
C PRO A 26 -5.36 -12.65 8.75
N ILE A 27 -4.53 -11.63 8.98
CA ILE A 27 -3.76 -10.93 7.95
C ILE A 27 -2.29 -11.30 8.11
N LYS A 28 -1.65 -11.80 7.03
CA LYS A 28 -0.25 -12.23 7.09
C LYS A 28 0.75 -11.07 7.03
N ASN A 29 0.48 -10.08 6.18
CA ASN A 29 1.37 -8.93 6.00
C ASN A 29 0.59 -7.64 5.82
N ILE A 30 1.05 -6.56 6.44
CA ILE A 30 0.50 -5.21 6.28
C ILE A 30 1.57 -4.32 5.65
N ILE A 31 1.28 -3.82 4.45
CA ILE A 31 2.18 -2.98 3.65
C ILE A 31 1.62 -1.57 3.63
N ALA A 32 2.32 -0.63 4.24
CA ALA A 32 1.94 0.78 4.22
C ALA A 32 2.54 1.47 2.99
N VAL A 33 1.73 2.27 2.29
CA VAL A 33 2.18 3.11 1.18
C VAL A 33 2.11 4.57 1.62
N ALA A 34 3.25 5.23 1.66
CA ALA A 34 3.41 6.59 2.14
C ALA A 34 3.99 7.51 1.05
N SER A 35 3.77 8.79 1.23
CA SER A 35 4.42 9.83 0.44
C SER A 35 4.65 11.08 1.29
N GLY A 36 5.71 11.82 1.00
CA GLY A 36 6.02 13.05 1.74
C GLY A 36 5.08 14.21 1.42
N LYS A 37 4.36 14.17 0.30
CA LYS A 37 3.37 15.19 -0.11
C LYS A 37 2.21 14.58 -0.89
N GLY A 38 1.12 15.34 -1.02
CA GLY A 38 0.00 14.98 -1.89
C GLY A 38 0.34 15.13 -3.39
N GLY A 39 -0.44 14.45 -4.23
CA GLY A 39 -0.35 14.56 -5.68
C GLY A 39 0.78 13.78 -6.36
N VAL A 40 1.51 12.92 -5.64
CA VAL A 40 2.56 12.07 -6.24
C VAL A 40 2.02 10.76 -6.83
N GLY A 41 0.72 10.52 -6.76
CA GLY A 41 0.08 9.29 -7.23
C GLY A 41 0.21 8.11 -6.28
N LYS A 42 0.31 8.37 -4.97
CA LYS A 42 0.35 7.36 -3.92
C LYS A 42 -0.79 6.34 -4.04
N SER A 43 -2.04 6.81 -4.12
CA SER A 43 -3.22 5.94 -4.23
C SER A 43 -3.24 5.16 -5.54
N THR A 44 -2.75 5.74 -6.65
CA THR A 44 -2.56 5.04 -7.93
C THR A 44 -1.60 3.85 -7.75
N VAL A 45 -0.48 4.06 -7.04
CA VAL A 45 0.47 2.98 -6.75
C VAL A 45 -0.17 1.94 -5.83
N SER A 46 -0.88 2.36 -4.77
CA SER A 46 -1.54 1.46 -3.82
C SER A 46 -2.57 0.55 -4.49
N VAL A 47 -3.45 1.11 -5.31
CA VAL A 47 -4.49 0.39 -6.06
C VAL A 47 -3.87 -0.61 -7.03
N ASN A 48 -2.95 -0.16 -7.88
CA ASN A 48 -2.35 -1.03 -8.89
C ASN A 48 -1.44 -2.10 -8.28
N LEU A 49 -0.78 -1.82 -7.16
CA LEU A 49 -0.04 -2.81 -6.39
C LEU A 49 -0.98 -3.88 -5.82
N ALA A 50 -2.08 -3.47 -5.17
CA ALA A 50 -3.05 -4.41 -4.60
C ALA A 50 -3.66 -5.33 -5.66
N VAL A 51 -4.10 -4.77 -6.80
CA VAL A 51 -4.65 -5.57 -7.91
C VAL A 51 -3.57 -6.45 -8.54
N SER A 52 -2.33 -5.98 -8.66
CA SER A 52 -1.21 -6.80 -9.15
C SER A 52 -0.93 -7.99 -8.25
N LEU A 53 -0.94 -7.79 -6.91
CA LEU A 53 -0.79 -8.88 -5.94
C LEU A 53 -1.95 -9.89 -6.05
N ALA A 54 -3.20 -9.42 -6.17
CA ALA A 54 -4.36 -10.30 -6.31
C ALA A 54 -4.29 -11.16 -7.58
N ARG A 55 -3.74 -10.64 -8.67
CA ARG A 55 -3.54 -11.39 -9.90
C ARG A 55 -2.52 -12.52 -9.80
N THR A 56 -1.71 -12.57 -8.75
CA THR A 56 -0.85 -13.74 -8.44
C THR A 56 -1.61 -14.86 -7.74
N GLY A 57 -2.90 -14.70 -7.44
CA GLY A 57 -3.72 -15.64 -6.69
C GLY A 57 -3.70 -15.39 -5.17
N ALA A 58 -3.03 -14.34 -4.69
CA ALA A 58 -3.02 -13.97 -3.29
C ALA A 58 -4.37 -13.36 -2.84
N GLN A 59 -4.74 -13.59 -1.58
CA GLN A 59 -5.86 -12.91 -0.94
C GLN A 59 -5.40 -11.51 -0.51
N VAL A 60 -5.96 -10.47 -1.10
CA VAL A 60 -5.48 -9.10 -0.92
C VAL A 60 -6.59 -8.19 -0.41
N GLY A 61 -6.25 -7.42 0.62
CA GLY A 61 -7.01 -6.28 1.10
C GLY A 61 -6.35 -4.96 0.71
N LEU A 62 -7.17 -3.92 0.56
CA LEU A 62 -6.73 -2.54 0.35
C LEU A 62 -7.49 -1.63 1.30
N LEU A 63 -6.77 -0.91 2.16
CA LEU A 63 -7.32 0.03 3.10
C LEU A 63 -6.93 1.45 2.69
N ASP A 64 -7.92 2.27 2.38
CA ASP A 64 -7.77 3.71 2.15
C ASP A 64 -7.92 4.44 3.48
N ALA A 65 -6.79 4.84 4.04
CA ALA A 65 -6.73 5.61 5.29
C ALA A 65 -6.56 7.13 5.04
N ASP A 66 -6.64 7.60 3.79
CA ASP A 66 -6.58 9.01 3.46
C ASP A 66 -7.92 9.69 3.74
N ILE A 67 -7.97 10.44 4.85
CA ILE A 67 -9.17 11.18 5.28
C ILE A 67 -9.39 12.49 4.52
N TYR A 68 -8.34 13.00 3.88
CA TYR A 68 -8.40 14.31 3.19
C TYR A 68 -8.82 14.19 1.72
N GLY A 69 -8.54 13.05 1.11
CA GLY A 69 -8.86 12.78 -0.27
C GLY A 69 -9.00 11.28 -0.55
N PRO A 70 -10.02 10.62 0.04
CA PRO A 70 -10.22 9.20 -0.13
C PRO A 70 -10.69 8.91 -1.56
N ASN A 71 -9.77 8.52 -2.44
CA ASN A 71 -10.04 8.33 -3.87
C ASN A 71 -10.13 6.85 -4.28
N ILE A 72 -9.82 5.91 -3.40
CA ILE A 72 -9.80 4.49 -3.74
C ILE A 72 -11.17 3.97 -4.21
N PRO A 73 -12.33 4.35 -3.63
CA PRO A 73 -13.63 3.93 -4.13
C PRO A 73 -13.81 4.26 -5.62
N ILE A 74 -13.52 5.51 -6.01
CA ILE A 74 -13.61 5.96 -7.41
C ILE A 74 -12.68 5.12 -8.29
N MET A 75 -11.42 4.95 -7.88
CA MET A 75 -10.40 4.21 -8.64
C MET A 75 -10.69 2.71 -8.77
N MET A 76 -11.51 2.17 -7.86
CA MET A 76 -11.96 0.77 -7.87
C MET A 76 -13.34 0.59 -8.49
N GLY A 77 -14.02 1.69 -8.88
CA GLY A 77 -15.31 1.65 -9.54
C GLY A 77 -16.48 1.26 -8.62
N VAL A 78 -16.40 1.62 -7.34
CA VAL A 78 -17.45 1.30 -6.36
C VAL A 78 -17.85 2.58 -5.62
N ASP A 79 -19.09 3.02 -5.83
CA ASP A 79 -19.64 4.25 -5.25
C ASP A 79 -20.49 4.00 -4.00
N GLU A 80 -20.95 2.77 -3.81
CA GLU A 80 -21.87 2.44 -2.73
C GLU A 80 -21.15 2.06 -1.44
N MET A 81 -21.69 2.56 -0.31
CA MET A 81 -21.20 2.17 1.01
C MET A 81 -21.40 0.66 1.22
N PRO A 82 -20.36 -0.08 1.62
CA PRO A 82 -20.50 -1.50 1.90
C PRO A 82 -21.51 -1.79 3.03
N PRO A 83 -22.21 -2.95 2.96
CA PRO A 83 -23.21 -3.30 3.95
C PRO A 83 -22.60 -3.62 5.31
N VAL A 84 -23.46 -3.52 6.35
CA VAL A 84 -23.13 -3.97 7.71
C VAL A 84 -23.89 -5.25 8.00
N GLU A 85 -23.18 -6.33 8.34
CA GLU A 85 -23.77 -7.61 8.70
C GLU A 85 -23.25 -8.04 10.08
N GLU A 86 -24.17 -8.42 10.96
CA GLU A 86 -23.83 -8.86 12.33
C GLU A 86 -22.92 -7.87 13.09
N GLY A 87 -23.10 -6.58 12.83
CA GLY A 87 -22.29 -5.51 13.45
C GLY A 87 -20.89 -5.33 12.88
N LYS A 88 -20.54 -6.01 11.77
CA LYS A 88 -19.29 -5.86 11.06
C LYS A 88 -19.52 -5.21 9.68
N LEU A 89 -18.59 -4.37 9.28
CA LEU A 89 -18.51 -3.83 7.92
C LEU A 89 -18.05 -4.93 6.97
N ILE A 90 -18.78 -5.13 5.89
CA ILE A 90 -18.36 -6.06 4.84
C ILE A 90 -17.52 -5.26 3.84
N PRO A 91 -16.25 -5.62 3.55
CA PRO A 91 -15.46 -4.87 2.60
C PRO A 91 -16.08 -4.93 1.21
N ALA A 92 -15.96 -3.84 0.45
CA ALA A 92 -16.28 -3.85 -0.97
C ALA A 92 -15.29 -4.76 -1.71
N GLU A 93 -15.71 -5.34 -2.83
CA GLU A 93 -14.87 -6.20 -3.66
C GLU A 93 -14.87 -5.70 -5.11
N ALA A 94 -13.68 -5.43 -5.64
CA ALA A 94 -13.48 -5.13 -7.06
C ALA A 94 -12.11 -5.62 -7.51
N HIS A 95 -12.00 -6.04 -8.77
CA HIS A 95 -10.75 -6.47 -9.40
C HIS A 95 -9.97 -7.55 -8.63
N GLY A 96 -10.68 -8.40 -7.83
CA GLY A 96 -10.08 -9.45 -6.99
C GLY A 96 -9.48 -8.94 -5.67
N VAL A 97 -9.78 -7.71 -5.27
CA VAL A 97 -9.31 -7.09 -4.02
C VAL A 97 -10.50 -6.74 -3.14
N ARG A 98 -10.44 -7.10 -1.85
CA ARG A 98 -11.34 -6.60 -0.82
C ARG A 98 -10.86 -5.24 -0.37
N PHE A 99 -11.73 -4.23 -0.32
CA PHE A 99 -11.25 -2.93 0.12
C PHE A 99 -12.26 -2.20 1.01
N MET A 100 -11.70 -1.31 1.82
CA MET A 100 -12.46 -0.38 2.66
C MET A 100 -11.80 0.99 2.58
N SER A 101 -12.60 2.03 2.61
CA SER A 101 -12.13 3.41 2.54
C SER A 101 -12.74 4.25 3.66
N MET A 102 -11.97 5.19 4.16
CA MET A 102 -12.47 6.29 4.97
C MET A 102 -13.58 7.05 4.23
N GLY A 103 -13.51 7.11 2.89
CA GLY A 103 -14.52 7.75 2.05
C GLY A 103 -15.93 7.19 2.19
N PHE A 104 -16.06 5.91 2.48
CA PHE A 104 -17.38 5.29 2.75
C PHE A 104 -17.97 5.71 4.09
N LEU A 105 -17.15 6.11 5.05
CA LEU A 105 -17.56 6.47 6.40
C LEU A 105 -17.78 7.98 6.57
N LEU A 106 -17.39 8.77 5.58
CA LEU A 106 -17.47 10.23 5.61
C LEU A 106 -18.74 10.72 4.89
N PRO A 107 -19.56 11.56 5.53
CA PRO A 107 -20.63 12.24 4.81
C PRO A 107 -20.06 13.14 3.70
N PRO A 108 -20.59 13.09 2.47
CA PRO A 108 -20.03 13.82 1.31
C PRO A 108 -19.87 15.35 1.49
N GLU A 109 -20.64 15.94 2.41
CA GLU A 109 -20.75 17.40 2.57
C GLU A 109 -20.08 17.93 3.84
N GLN A 110 -19.47 17.09 4.67
CA GLN A 110 -18.85 17.53 5.91
C GLN A 110 -17.32 17.50 5.81
N ALA A 111 -16.72 18.67 5.71
CA ALA A 111 -15.32 18.86 6.08
C ALA A 111 -15.19 18.65 7.60
N LEU A 112 -15.14 17.38 8.04
CA LEU A 112 -14.94 17.03 9.44
C LEU A 112 -13.52 17.41 9.84
N ILE A 113 -13.41 18.29 10.84
CA ILE A 113 -12.13 18.53 11.49
C ILE A 113 -11.86 17.31 12.39
N TRP A 114 -11.09 16.36 11.86
CA TRP A 114 -10.67 15.18 12.61
C TRP A 114 -9.66 15.60 13.68
N ARG A 115 -10.04 15.45 14.93
CA ARG A 115 -9.09 15.54 16.04
C ARG A 115 -8.38 14.20 16.21
N GLY A 116 -7.10 14.21 16.58
CA GLY A 116 -6.27 13.01 16.69
C GLY A 116 -6.96 11.77 17.31
N PRO A 117 -7.65 11.88 18.48
CA PRO A 117 -8.34 10.74 19.08
C PRO A 117 -9.49 10.15 18.24
N MET A 118 -10.21 11.00 17.49
CA MET A 118 -11.29 10.52 16.60
C MET A 118 -10.73 9.77 15.41
N LEU A 119 -9.66 10.30 14.82
CA LEU A 119 -8.94 9.65 13.73
C LEU A 119 -8.37 8.30 14.16
N HIS A 120 -7.72 8.24 15.32
CA HIS A 120 -7.20 6.99 15.87
C HIS A 120 -8.29 5.93 16.02
N LYS A 121 -9.45 6.31 16.58
CA LYS A 121 -10.59 5.41 16.74
C LYS A 121 -11.13 4.93 15.39
N ALA A 122 -11.29 5.82 14.40
CA ALA A 122 -11.78 5.45 13.08
C ALA A 122 -10.82 4.48 12.36
N ILE A 123 -9.52 4.75 12.40
CA ILE A 123 -8.52 3.83 11.85
C ILE A 123 -8.58 2.48 12.56
N GLN A 124 -8.68 2.46 13.89
CA GLN A 124 -8.81 1.21 14.64
C GLN A 124 -10.04 0.41 14.21
N GLN A 125 -11.18 1.08 14.02
CA GLN A 125 -12.40 0.43 13.54
C GLN A 125 -12.24 -0.19 12.14
N LEU A 126 -11.52 0.46 11.23
CA LEU A 126 -11.24 -0.08 9.90
C LEU A 126 -10.41 -1.38 9.94
N PHE A 127 -9.61 -1.60 10.98
CA PHE A 127 -8.93 -2.87 11.18
C PHE A 127 -9.81 -3.89 11.90
N SER A 128 -10.50 -3.49 12.99
CA SER A 128 -11.19 -4.41 13.89
C SER A 128 -12.62 -4.74 13.48
N ASP A 129 -13.34 -3.78 12.87
CA ASP A 129 -14.77 -3.90 12.60
C ASP A 129 -15.10 -4.28 11.16
N VAL A 130 -14.09 -4.35 10.29
CA VAL A 130 -14.22 -4.88 8.93
C VAL A 130 -14.01 -6.38 8.93
N ARG A 131 -14.90 -7.12 8.25
CA ARG A 131 -14.79 -8.57 8.05
C ARG A 131 -13.84 -8.86 6.89
N TRP A 132 -12.53 -8.64 7.11
CA TRP A 132 -11.51 -8.84 6.08
C TRP A 132 -11.39 -10.29 5.59
N GLY A 133 -11.68 -11.28 6.46
CA GLY A 133 -11.36 -12.68 6.22
C GLY A 133 -9.84 -12.92 6.23
N GLU A 134 -9.41 -14.08 5.73
CA GLU A 134 -7.98 -14.37 5.58
C GLU A 134 -7.38 -13.53 4.46
N LEU A 135 -6.28 -12.82 4.75
CA LEU A 135 -5.51 -12.04 3.78
C LEU A 135 -4.04 -12.44 3.81
N ASP A 136 -3.45 -12.58 2.62
CA ASP A 136 -2.00 -12.68 2.45
C ASP A 136 -1.33 -11.31 2.61
N TYR A 137 -2.00 -10.28 2.07
CA TYR A 137 -1.53 -8.89 2.12
C TYR A 137 -2.68 -7.92 2.39
N LEU A 138 -2.43 -6.96 3.27
CA LEU A 138 -3.24 -5.75 3.37
C LEU A 138 -2.38 -4.56 2.95
N VAL A 139 -2.69 -3.94 1.81
CA VAL A 139 -2.08 -2.69 1.38
C VAL A 139 -2.82 -1.54 2.04
N VAL A 140 -2.11 -0.63 2.68
CA VAL A 140 -2.68 0.51 3.39
C VAL A 140 -2.20 1.79 2.73
N ASP A 141 -3.12 2.51 2.10
CA ASP A 141 -2.88 3.83 1.50
C ASP A 141 -2.94 4.90 2.59
N LEU A 142 -1.78 5.46 2.96
CA LEU A 142 -1.65 6.41 4.05
C LEU A 142 -2.04 7.83 3.60
N PRO A 143 -2.49 8.72 4.51
CA PRO A 143 -2.57 10.13 4.20
C PRO A 143 -1.22 10.70 3.75
N PRO A 144 -1.19 11.73 2.89
CA PRO A 144 0.06 12.36 2.48
C PRO A 144 0.72 13.13 3.63
N GLY A 145 2.03 13.25 3.59
CA GLY A 145 2.81 14.00 4.59
C GLY A 145 3.27 13.14 5.77
N THR A 146 3.62 13.79 6.87
CA THR A 146 4.24 13.19 8.07
C THR A 146 3.37 13.35 9.32
N GLY A 147 2.05 13.42 9.11
CA GLY A 147 1.11 13.80 10.16
C GLY A 147 0.78 12.71 11.17
N ASP A 148 0.02 13.10 12.19
CA ASP A 148 -0.46 12.24 13.28
C ASP A 148 -1.20 10.98 12.79
N ALA A 149 -1.77 11.02 11.58
CA ALA A 149 -2.48 9.89 10.99
C ALA A 149 -1.56 8.70 10.69
N GLN A 150 -0.36 8.95 10.15
CA GLN A 150 0.63 7.90 9.89
C GLN A 150 1.14 7.28 11.20
N LEU A 151 1.45 8.14 12.18
CA LEU A 151 1.86 7.70 13.51
C LEU A 151 0.76 6.89 14.19
N SER A 152 -0.49 7.37 14.15
CA SER A 152 -1.64 6.67 14.72
C SER A 152 -1.84 5.29 14.07
N LEU A 153 -1.72 5.21 12.75
CA LEU A 153 -1.91 3.94 12.04
C LEU A 153 -0.85 2.91 12.43
N ALA A 154 0.42 3.29 12.46
CA ALA A 154 1.50 2.37 12.85
C ALA A 154 1.44 1.98 14.35
N GLN A 155 0.88 2.85 15.20
CA GLN A 155 0.59 2.49 16.59
C GLN A 155 -0.55 1.46 16.71
N ILE A 156 -1.53 1.51 15.81
CA ILE A 156 -2.68 0.60 15.80
C ILE A 156 -2.29 -0.74 15.19
N ALA A 157 -1.67 -0.73 14.01
CA ALA A 157 -1.37 -1.92 13.22
C ALA A 157 0.15 -2.18 13.18
N PRO A 158 0.60 -3.40 13.45
CA PRO A 158 2.00 -3.77 13.24
C PRO A 158 2.27 -3.88 11.74
N LEU A 159 2.89 -2.84 11.18
CA LEU A 159 3.25 -2.80 9.77
C LEU A 159 4.42 -3.76 9.51
N THR A 160 4.28 -4.62 8.51
CA THR A 160 5.36 -5.51 8.08
C THR A 160 6.43 -4.74 7.32
N GLY A 161 6.02 -3.68 6.60
CA GLY A 161 6.94 -2.78 5.94
C GLY A 161 6.24 -1.61 5.25
N GLY A 162 7.02 -0.62 4.86
CA GLY A 162 6.58 0.61 4.20
C GLY A 162 7.16 0.80 2.81
N LEU A 163 6.36 1.33 1.90
CA LEU A 163 6.77 1.81 0.59
C LEU A 163 6.72 3.34 0.57
N ILE A 164 7.72 3.96 -0.03
CA ILE A 164 7.75 5.41 -0.24
C ILE A 164 7.50 5.71 -1.71
N VAL A 165 6.44 6.47 -2.00
CA VAL A 165 6.14 6.95 -3.35
C VAL A 165 6.64 8.39 -3.50
N THR A 166 7.41 8.65 -4.55
CA THR A 166 7.95 9.98 -4.88
C THR A 166 7.81 10.27 -6.38
N MET A 167 8.11 11.49 -6.76
CA MET A 167 8.24 11.94 -8.15
C MET A 167 9.70 12.28 -8.45
N PRO A 168 10.10 12.43 -9.73
CA PRO A 168 11.48 12.73 -10.12
C PRO A 168 12.05 14.03 -9.54
N GLN A 169 11.19 15.01 -9.27
CA GLN A 169 11.60 16.37 -8.86
C GLN A 169 12.27 16.36 -7.48
N MET A 170 13.36 17.10 -7.31
CA MET A 170 14.14 17.22 -6.08
C MET A 170 13.30 17.63 -4.85
N VAL A 171 12.29 18.49 -5.04
CA VAL A 171 11.34 18.84 -3.96
C VAL A 171 10.61 17.58 -3.46
N SER A 172 10.22 16.67 -4.36
CA SER A 172 9.55 15.42 -3.99
C SER A 172 10.49 14.45 -3.29
N VAL A 173 11.78 14.43 -3.67
CA VAL A 173 12.82 13.66 -2.99
C VAL A 173 12.98 14.13 -1.55
N ALA A 174 13.08 15.45 -1.33
CA ALA A 174 13.16 16.02 0.02
C ALA A 174 11.91 15.70 0.86
N ASP A 175 10.71 15.66 0.24
CA ASP A 175 9.47 15.28 0.90
C ASP A 175 9.45 13.78 1.21
N ALA A 176 9.97 12.92 0.33
CA ALA A 176 10.07 11.47 0.56
C ALA A 176 10.86 11.13 1.83
N ARG A 177 11.94 11.85 2.12
CA ARG A 177 12.70 11.72 3.38
C ARG A 177 11.83 11.98 4.61
N ARG A 178 10.97 12.99 4.55
CA ARG A 178 10.03 13.29 5.64
C ARG A 178 8.99 12.18 5.81
N GLY A 179 8.47 11.63 4.71
CA GLY A 179 7.57 10.49 4.76
C GLY A 179 8.22 9.22 5.35
N ALA A 180 9.50 8.99 5.06
CA ALA A 180 10.27 7.88 5.58
C ALA A 180 10.58 8.01 7.08
N ALA A 181 10.79 9.23 7.59
CA ALA A 181 11.11 9.48 8.99
C ALA A 181 10.04 8.92 9.95
N ALA A 182 8.78 8.87 9.54
CA ALA A 182 7.71 8.25 10.33
C ALA A 182 7.90 6.74 10.45
N PHE A 183 8.34 6.06 9.39
CA PHE A 183 8.63 4.63 9.42
C PHE A 183 9.87 4.33 10.28
N GLU A 184 10.91 5.14 10.17
CA GLU A 184 12.11 5.02 11.00
C GLU A 184 11.79 5.18 12.49
N GLN A 185 11.01 6.21 12.86
CA GLN A 185 10.60 6.44 14.25
C GLN A 185 9.79 5.28 14.84
N LEU A 186 9.08 4.54 14.00
CA LEU A 186 8.20 3.43 14.37
C LEU A 186 8.87 2.07 14.17
N GLU A 187 10.15 2.05 13.81
CA GLU A 187 10.91 0.83 13.52
C GLU A 187 10.27 -0.05 12.44
N VAL A 188 9.56 0.59 11.47
CA VAL A 188 8.96 -0.10 10.34
C VAL A 188 9.99 -0.20 9.22
N PRO A 189 10.31 -1.40 8.72
CA PRO A 189 11.26 -1.56 7.62
C PRO A 189 10.78 -0.85 6.36
N ILE A 190 11.66 -0.07 5.72
CA ILE A 190 11.40 0.50 4.39
C ILE A 190 11.68 -0.56 3.34
N LEU A 191 10.64 -1.08 2.70
CA LEU A 191 10.72 -2.09 1.65
C LEU A 191 11.38 -1.51 0.38
N GLY A 192 11.16 -0.22 0.13
CA GLY A 192 11.80 0.49 -0.97
C GLY A 192 11.05 1.74 -1.40
N VAL A 193 11.56 2.32 -2.48
CA VAL A 193 11.06 3.55 -3.11
C VAL A 193 10.43 3.22 -4.46
N VAL A 194 9.34 3.89 -4.79
CA VAL A 194 8.70 3.87 -6.10
C VAL A 194 8.74 5.29 -6.67
N GLU A 195 9.38 5.47 -7.82
CA GLU A 195 9.29 6.71 -8.59
C GLU A 195 8.05 6.65 -9.48
N ASN A 196 7.14 7.61 -9.34
CA ASN A 196 5.94 7.71 -10.16
C ASN A 196 6.00 8.98 -11.04
N MET A 197 5.24 8.99 -12.12
CA MET A 197 5.16 10.10 -13.08
C MET A 197 6.52 10.46 -13.71
N SER A 198 7.39 9.47 -13.92
CA SER A 198 8.67 9.65 -14.60
C SER A 198 8.48 9.91 -16.09
N GLY A 199 9.33 10.72 -16.70
CA GLY A 199 9.33 10.99 -18.13
C GLY A 199 9.67 12.43 -18.50
N GLU A 200 9.37 12.81 -19.74
CA GLU A 200 9.80 14.09 -20.33
C GLU A 200 9.31 15.34 -19.56
N ILE A 201 8.11 15.26 -18.96
CA ILE A 201 7.50 16.40 -18.28
C ILE A 201 8.13 16.66 -16.91
N PHE A 202 8.32 15.62 -16.11
CA PHE A 202 8.80 15.72 -14.73
C PHE A 202 10.24 15.27 -14.53
N GLY A 203 10.90 14.76 -15.58
CA GLY A 203 12.24 14.19 -15.52
C GLY A 203 12.24 12.73 -15.03
N SER A 204 13.40 12.26 -14.61
CA SER A 204 13.64 10.91 -14.07
C SER A 204 14.80 10.91 -13.08
N GLY A 205 14.92 9.84 -12.26
CA GLY A 205 16.06 9.63 -11.36
C GLY A 205 15.90 10.17 -9.94
N GLY A 206 14.81 10.88 -9.63
CA GLY A 206 14.54 11.32 -8.26
C GLY A 206 14.27 10.17 -7.30
N GLY A 207 13.62 9.10 -7.80
CA GLY A 207 13.40 7.88 -7.02
C GLY A 207 14.70 7.17 -6.65
N GLU A 208 15.68 7.16 -7.56
CA GLU A 208 17.00 6.60 -7.31
C GLU A 208 17.76 7.41 -6.26
N THR A 209 17.68 8.75 -6.36
CA THR A 209 18.24 9.65 -5.36
C THR A 209 17.60 9.44 -3.99
N ALA A 210 16.25 9.38 -3.93
CA ALA A 210 15.54 9.12 -2.69
C ALA A 210 15.90 7.75 -2.08
N ALA A 211 15.97 6.71 -2.90
CA ALA A 211 16.36 5.36 -2.46
C ALA A 211 17.78 5.35 -1.89
N SER A 212 18.73 5.99 -2.56
CA SER A 212 20.12 6.12 -2.09
C SER A 212 20.20 6.86 -0.75
N GLU A 213 19.49 7.98 -0.60
CA GLU A 213 19.48 8.76 0.65
C GLU A 213 18.83 8.03 1.82
N LEU A 214 17.85 7.16 1.56
CA LEU A 214 17.14 6.35 2.56
C LEU A 214 17.82 5.00 2.83
N GLY A 215 18.91 4.66 2.14
CA GLY A 215 19.53 3.34 2.23
C GLY A 215 18.56 2.21 1.80
N ALA A 216 17.61 2.53 0.93
CA ALA A 216 16.57 1.63 0.47
C ALA A 216 16.76 1.26 -1.02
N THR A 217 15.97 0.33 -1.53
CA THR A 217 16.00 -0.09 -2.93
C THR A 217 14.98 0.68 -3.76
N LEU A 218 15.34 1.13 -4.98
CA LEU A 218 14.38 1.57 -5.98
C LEU A 218 13.65 0.35 -6.54
N LEU A 219 12.38 0.19 -6.19
CA LEU A 219 11.57 -0.98 -6.61
C LEU A 219 11.01 -0.84 -8.00
N GLY A 220 10.73 0.39 -8.44
CA GLY A 220 10.21 0.63 -9.78
C GLY A 220 10.10 2.10 -10.12
N THR A 221 10.05 2.34 -11.43
CA THR A 221 9.82 3.66 -12.02
C THR A 221 8.61 3.56 -12.94
N VAL A 222 7.53 4.21 -12.55
CA VAL A 222 6.27 4.26 -13.31
C VAL A 222 6.29 5.54 -14.14
N GLY A 223 6.16 5.41 -15.45
CA GLY A 223 6.09 6.54 -16.35
C GLY A 223 4.81 7.36 -16.17
N LEU A 224 4.88 8.64 -16.51
CA LEU A 224 3.68 9.46 -16.66
C LEU A 224 2.92 8.97 -17.91
N ASP A 225 1.75 8.36 -17.67
CA ASP A 225 0.94 7.74 -18.71
C ASP A 225 -0.52 8.17 -18.55
N ALA A 226 -1.08 8.75 -19.61
CA ALA A 226 -2.47 9.21 -19.63
C ALA A 226 -3.47 8.05 -19.44
N ASP A 227 -3.14 6.85 -19.91
CA ASP A 227 -3.99 5.67 -19.73
C ASP A 227 -4.08 5.22 -18.27
N VAL A 228 -3.02 5.43 -17.48
CA VAL A 228 -3.04 5.17 -16.02
C VAL A 228 -4.04 6.09 -15.32
N SER A 229 -4.04 7.38 -15.67
CA SER A 229 -4.99 8.34 -15.11
C SER A 229 -6.41 8.01 -15.56
N ALA A 230 -6.63 7.90 -16.88
CA ALA A 230 -7.95 7.64 -17.44
C ALA A 230 -8.56 6.33 -16.92
N SER A 231 -7.78 5.28 -16.76
CA SER A 231 -8.25 4.00 -16.22
C SER A 231 -8.66 4.12 -14.76
N GLY A 232 -7.91 4.89 -13.95
CA GLY A 232 -8.28 5.19 -12.57
C GLY A 232 -9.59 5.97 -12.47
N ASP A 233 -9.79 6.99 -13.29
CA ASP A 233 -11.01 7.79 -13.34
C ASP A 233 -12.24 6.96 -13.78
N LEU A 234 -12.03 5.92 -14.58
CA LEU A 234 -13.06 4.98 -15.02
C LEU A 234 -13.34 3.86 -14.00
N GLY A 235 -12.64 3.83 -12.87
CA GLY A 235 -12.80 2.79 -11.85
C GLY A 235 -12.22 1.42 -12.22
N VAL A 236 -11.37 1.36 -13.25
CA VAL A 236 -10.73 0.12 -13.70
C VAL A 236 -9.21 0.32 -13.74
N PRO A 237 -8.46 -0.05 -12.69
CA PRO A 237 -7.02 0.17 -12.61
C PRO A 237 -6.28 -0.37 -13.83
N ILE A 238 -5.18 0.29 -14.25
CA ILE A 238 -4.48 -0.02 -15.52
C ILE A 238 -4.07 -1.49 -15.61
N VAL A 239 -3.69 -2.11 -14.50
CA VAL A 239 -3.34 -3.54 -14.43
C VAL A 239 -4.52 -4.47 -14.69
N ALA A 240 -5.76 -3.96 -14.53
CA ALA A 240 -6.98 -4.67 -14.90
C ALA A 240 -7.46 -4.29 -16.31
N ALA A 241 -7.42 -3.00 -16.62
CA ALA A 241 -7.91 -2.45 -17.89
C ALA A 241 -7.05 -2.85 -19.09
N ARG A 242 -5.72 -2.77 -18.94
CA ARG A 242 -4.74 -3.02 -20.01
C ARG A 242 -3.52 -3.79 -19.48
N PRO A 243 -3.66 -5.08 -19.13
CA PRO A 243 -2.60 -5.86 -18.47
C PRO A 243 -1.32 -5.98 -19.31
N GLU A 244 -1.43 -5.81 -20.63
CA GLU A 244 -0.29 -5.87 -21.57
C GLU A 244 0.42 -4.52 -21.77
N SER A 245 -0.04 -3.43 -21.14
CA SER A 245 0.61 -2.13 -21.25
C SER A 245 1.95 -2.10 -20.49
N ASP A 246 2.85 -1.19 -20.85
CA ASP A 246 4.12 -1.01 -20.18
C ASP A 246 3.94 -0.58 -18.72
N ALA A 247 2.94 0.28 -18.46
CA ALA A 247 2.57 0.67 -17.11
C ALA A 247 2.10 -0.53 -16.27
N ALA A 248 1.22 -1.39 -16.80
CA ALA A 248 0.77 -2.59 -16.11
C ALA A 248 1.93 -3.56 -15.83
N ARG A 249 2.80 -3.79 -16.81
CA ARG A 249 4.02 -4.62 -16.61
C ARG A 249 4.91 -4.08 -15.52
N THR A 250 5.05 -2.75 -15.43
CA THR A 250 5.81 -2.10 -14.35
C THR A 250 5.20 -2.38 -12.98
N PHE A 251 3.87 -2.29 -12.84
CA PHE A 251 3.18 -2.61 -11.58
C PHE A 251 3.27 -4.11 -11.21
N PHE A 252 3.20 -5.02 -12.18
CA PHE A 252 3.44 -6.44 -11.92
C PHE A 252 4.86 -6.70 -11.43
N ALA A 253 5.87 -6.10 -12.08
CA ALA A 253 7.25 -6.20 -11.63
C ALA A 253 7.45 -5.60 -10.22
N LEU A 254 6.79 -4.47 -9.93
CA LEU A 254 6.78 -3.85 -8.61
C LEU A 254 6.23 -4.82 -7.55
N ALA A 255 5.09 -5.46 -7.81
CA ALA A 255 4.49 -6.42 -6.89
C ALA A 255 5.43 -7.57 -6.55
N HIS A 256 6.11 -8.14 -7.55
CA HIS A 256 7.12 -9.19 -7.34
C HIS A 256 8.29 -8.73 -6.47
N LYS A 257 8.80 -7.52 -6.69
CA LYS A 257 9.89 -6.94 -5.88
C LYS A 257 9.45 -6.65 -4.46
N VAL A 258 8.24 -6.16 -4.24
CA VAL A 258 7.66 -5.94 -2.91
C VAL A 258 7.59 -7.26 -2.13
N VAL A 259 7.11 -8.33 -2.74
CA VAL A 259 7.07 -9.67 -2.12
C VAL A 259 8.47 -10.16 -1.78
N ALA A 260 9.46 -9.93 -2.64
CA ALA A 260 10.85 -10.30 -2.36
C ALA A 260 11.42 -9.53 -1.15
N GLN A 261 11.14 -8.23 -1.04
CA GLN A 261 11.57 -7.41 0.10
C GLN A 261 10.89 -7.84 1.41
N LEU A 262 9.58 -8.16 1.37
CA LEU A 262 8.88 -8.69 2.53
C LEU A 262 9.53 -9.99 3.05
N ARG A 263 9.92 -10.88 2.17
CA ARG A 263 10.64 -12.11 2.56
C ARG A 263 11.99 -11.80 3.20
N ALA A 264 12.73 -10.84 2.67
CA ALA A 264 14.03 -10.46 3.19
C ALA A 264 13.93 -9.89 4.63
N VAL A 265 12.95 -9.01 4.88
CA VAL A 265 12.75 -8.43 6.22
C VAL A 265 12.19 -9.45 7.22
N SER A 266 11.32 -10.36 6.79
CA SER A 266 10.76 -11.41 7.66
C SER A 266 11.80 -12.50 8.01
N GLY A 267 12.71 -12.84 7.10
CA GLY A 267 13.79 -13.81 7.33
C GLY A 267 14.91 -13.30 8.22
N GLY A 268 15.12 -11.98 8.32
CA GLY A 268 16.12 -11.36 9.20
C GLY A 268 15.72 -11.34 10.68
N ASN A 269 14.48 -11.56 11.01
CA ASN A 269 13.92 -11.42 12.36
C ASN A 269 13.76 -12.76 13.12
N GLN A 270 14.48 -13.81 12.71
CA GLN A 270 14.59 -14.99 13.58
C GLN A 270 15.54 -14.64 14.74
N PRO A 271 15.07 -14.69 16.01
CA PRO A 271 15.98 -14.55 17.14
C PRO A 271 17.00 -15.68 17.04
N GLN A 272 18.28 -15.32 16.85
CA GLN A 272 19.37 -16.28 17.05
C GLN A 272 19.30 -16.72 18.51
N LEU A 273 18.83 -17.93 18.75
CA LEU A 273 19.02 -18.61 20.03
C LEU A 273 20.54 -18.71 20.27
N ARG A 274 21.07 -17.75 21.03
CA ARG A 274 22.39 -17.92 21.65
C ARG A 274 22.22 -18.99 22.71
N ILE A 275 22.67 -20.20 22.39
CA ILE A 275 22.92 -21.21 23.39
C ILE A 275 24.12 -20.68 24.21
N VAL A 276 23.87 -20.35 25.48
CA VAL A 276 24.91 -20.07 26.48
C VAL A 276 25.31 -21.39 27.09
#